data_e2c4e94c3a7e4d123f1e69cee9dcfbd3
#
_entry.id   e2c4e94c3a7e4d123f1e69cee9dcfbd3
#
_cell.length_a   1.000
_cell.length_b   1.000
_cell.length_c   1.000
_cell.angle_alpha   90.00
_cell.angle_beta   90.00
_cell.angle_gamma   90.00
#
_symmetry.space_group_name_H-M   'P 1'
#
loop_
_entity.id
_entity.type
_entity.pdbx_description
1 polymer ?
#
loop_
_entity_poly.entity_id
_entity_poly.type
_entity_poly.pdbx_seq_one_letter_code
_entity_poly.pdbx_strand_id
1 'polypeptide(L)'
;MGHVGPLSRLVSVQPSAPSGKTVLLVEDNEDNRIIYSTVLRHTGFEVIEALDGVQAVELARRLLPDLILMDISIPEMDGWEATRILREDPTTRDIPIIALTAHALADDRERASAVGFTAYLAKPIEPRAVVAEVRRWIGMGAGAPPAAT
;
A
#
# COMPACT_ATOMS: atom_id res chain seq x y z
N MET A 1 -9.65 -16.26 26.51
CA MET A 1 -9.30 -16.21 26.01
C MET A 1 -8.92 -16.04 25.56
N GLY A 2 -8.91 -16.02 25.69
CA GLY A 2 -8.70 -15.67 24.81
C GLY A 2 -8.17 -15.46 24.69
N HIS A 3 -8.23 -15.47 24.80
CA HIS A 3 -7.75 -15.24 24.34
C HIS A 3 -7.15 -15.00 24.44
N VAL A 4 -7.13 -14.92 24.86
CA VAL A 4 -6.55 -14.52 24.61
C VAL A 4 -6.04 -14.44 24.62
N GLY A 5 -5.97 -14.36 24.79
CA GLY A 5 -5.64 -13.95 24.25
C GLY A 5 -5.03 -13.70 24.40
N PRO A 6 -4.86 -13.78 24.59
CA PRO A 6 -4.38 -13.30 24.40
C PRO A 6 -3.74 -12.96 24.40
N LEU A 7 -3.70 -12.76 24.31
CA LEU A 7 -3.23 -12.25 23.91
C LEU A 7 -2.94 -11.88 23.44
N SER A 8 -3.11 -11.91 23.34
CA SER A 8 -3.06 -11.47 22.68
C SER A 8 -3.03 -10.93 22.65
N ARG A 9 -3.16 -10.64 22.89
CA ARG A 9 -3.27 -9.96 22.85
C ARG A 9 -2.89 -9.33 23.43
N LEU A 10 -2.55 -9.11 23.91
CA LEU A 10 -2.29 -8.36 24.21
C LEU A 10 -1.81 -7.65 24.14
N VAL A 11 -1.82 -7.19 24.25
CA VAL A 11 -1.55 -6.35 24.05
C VAL A 11 -1.26 -5.71 23.69
N SER A 12 -1.16 -5.19 23.51
CA SER A 12 -0.93 -4.44 23.01
C SER A 12 -1.12 -3.55 22.83
N VAL A 13 -0.96 -2.79 22.62
CA VAL A 13 -1.25 -1.85 22.50
C VAL A 13 -0.94 -1.10 21.78
N GLN A 14 -0.99 -0.42 21.34
CA GLN A 14 -0.77 0.30 20.74
C GLN A 14 -0.88 1.20 20.33
N PRO A 15 -0.71 1.58 19.81
CA PRO A 15 -0.65 2.53 19.43
C PRO A 15 -1.05 3.42 18.77
N SER A 16 -0.84 3.91 18.39
CA SER A 16 -1.05 4.99 17.97
C SER A 16 -1.54 5.17 16.73
N ALA A 17 -1.20 4.82 15.92
CA ALA A 17 -1.57 5.15 14.71
C ALA A 17 -2.86 4.84 14.47
N PRO A 18 -3.40 5.07 13.39
CA PRO A 18 -4.75 4.77 13.10
C PRO A 18 -4.87 3.31 13.23
N SER A 19 -5.00 2.87 14.43
CA SER A 19 -5.02 1.50 14.68
C SER A 19 -6.10 0.82 13.91
N GLY A 20 -5.83 -0.37 13.46
CA GLY A 20 -6.78 -1.12 12.66
C GLY A 20 -6.70 -0.85 11.18
N LYS A 21 -5.94 0.13 10.75
CA LYS A 21 -5.80 0.36 9.32
C LYS A 21 -4.82 -0.63 8.72
N THR A 22 -5.16 -1.10 7.53
CA THR A 22 -4.42 -2.15 6.87
C THR A 22 -3.79 -1.66 5.58
N VAL A 23 -2.52 -1.96 5.39
CA VAL A 23 -1.78 -1.60 4.19
C VAL A 23 -1.39 -2.89 3.48
N LEU A 24 -1.69 -2.97 2.20
CA LEU A 24 -1.21 -4.07 1.36
C LEU A 24 0.08 -3.61 0.71
N LEU A 25 1.17 -4.27 1.01
CA LEU A 25 2.49 -3.95 0.47
C LEU A 25 2.84 -4.97 -0.60
N VAL A 26 2.98 -4.51 -1.83
CA VAL A 26 3.30 -5.36 -2.96
C VAL A 26 4.74 -5.08 -3.37
N GLU A 27 5.63 -5.99 -3.05
CA GLU A 27 7.06 -5.80 -3.26
C GLU A 27 7.73 -7.17 -3.34
N ASP A 28 8.41 -7.46 -4.45
CA ASP A 28 9.05 -8.75 -4.61
C ASP A 28 10.46 -8.81 -4.02
N ASN A 29 11.11 -7.67 -3.84
CA ASN A 29 12.44 -7.65 -3.24
C ASN A 29 12.32 -7.84 -1.73
N GLU A 30 12.94 -8.87 -1.23
CA GLU A 30 12.78 -9.24 0.18
C GLU A 30 13.29 -8.14 1.11
N ASP A 31 14.43 -7.56 0.79
CA ASP A 31 15.01 -6.53 1.65
C ASP A 31 14.09 -5.32 1.74
N ASN A 32 13.58 -4.86 0.61
CA ASN A 32 12.66 -3.73 0.61
C ASN A 32 11.38 -4.06 1.33
N ARG A 33 10.87 -5.28 1.13
CA ARG A 33 9.64 -5.69 1.78
C ARG A 33 9.80 -5.70 3.29
N ILE A 34 10.94 -6.20 3.78
CA ILE A 34 11.20 -6.22 5.22
C ILE A 34 11.28 -4.80 5.76
N ILE A 35 12.00 -3.93 5.07
CA ILE A 35 12.18 -2.55 5.54
C ILE A 35 10.84 -1.83 5.62
N TYR A 36 10.07 -1.88 4.54
CA TYR A 36 8.81 -1.13 4.51
C TYR A 36 7.78 -1.74 5.45
N SER A 37 7.69 -3.07 5.49
CA SER A 37 6.71 -3.69 6.39
C SER A 37 7.05 -3.43 7.85
N THR A 38 8.33 -3.44 8.18
CA THR A 38 8.75 -3.22 9.56
C THR A 38 8.40 -1.82 10.01
N VAL A 39 8.71 -0.80 9.20
CA VAL A 39 8.43 0.57 9.62
C VAL A 39 6.92 0.83 9.69
N LEU A 40 6.15 0.23 8.79
CA LEU A 40 4.71 0.41 8.82
C LEU A 40 4.09 -0.26 10.04
N ARG A 41 4.53 -1.48 10.35
CA ARG A 41 4.02 -2.16 11.54
C ARG A 41 4.42 -1.44 12.80
N HIS A 42 5.63 -0.92 12.84
CA HIS A 42 6.09 -0.17 13.99
C HIS A 42 5.27 1.10 14.20
N THR A 43 4.75 1.66 13.12
CA THR A 43 3.91 2.86 13.17
C THR A 43 2.48 2.52 13.61
N GLY A 44 2.10 1.26 13.59
CA GLY A 44 0.78 0.85 14.06
C GLY A 44 -0.14 0.30 13.00
N PHE A 45 0.32 0.23 11.75
CA PHE A 45 -0.49 -0.34 10.68
C PHE A 45 -0.39 -1.86 10.66
N GLU A 46 -1.45 -2.50 10.24
CA GLU A 46 -1.38 -3.91 9.87
C GLU A 46 -0.91 -3.98 8.43
N VAL A 47 -0.02 -4.92 8.15
CA VAL A 47 0.58 -5.03 6.82
C VAL A 47 0.31 -6.42 6.26
N ILE A 48 -0.25 -6.44 5.06
CA ILE A 48 -0.41 -7.66 4.28
C ILE A 48 0.63 -7.59 3.18
N GLU A 49 1.33 -8.68 2.91
CA GLU A 49 2.42 -8.66 1.94
C GLU A 49 2.04 -9.49 0.72
N ALA A 50 2.33 -8.96 -0.45
CA ALA A 50 2.15 -9.66 -1.72
C ALA A 50 3.47 -9.59 -2.49
N LEU A 51 3.76 -10.63 -3.25
CA LEU A 51 5.04 -10.75 -3.95
C LEU A 51 4.92 -10.40 -5.43
N ASP A 52 3.71 -10.38 -5.96
CA ASP A 52 3.52 -10.10 -7.38
C ASP A 52 2.13 -9.51 -7.60
N GLY A 53 1.86 -9.15 -8.86
CA GLY A 53 0.60 -8.50 -9.18
C GLY A 53 -0.61 -9.39 -9.05
N VAL A 54 -0.45 -10.68 -9.30
CA VAL A 54 -1.57 -11.61 -9.17
C VAL A 54 -1.98 -11.70 -7.70
N GLN A 55 -1.00 -11.88 -6.80
CA GLN A 55 -1.29 -11.89 -5.37
C GLN A 55 -1.88 -10.57 -4.92
N ALA A 56 -1.39 -9.46 -5.48
CA ALA A 56 -1.89 -8.14 -5.10
C ALA A 56 -3.38 -8.02 -5.40
N VAL A 57 -3.78 -8.40 -6.60
CA VAL A 57 -5.19 -8.31 -6.98
C VAL A 57 -6.04 -9.22 -6.11
N GLU A 58 -5.58 -10.44 -5.92
CA GLU A 58 -6.34 -11.42 -5.14
C GLU A 58 -6.51 -10.96 -3.70
N LEU A 59 -5.43 -10.53 -3.08
CA LEU A 59 -5.47 -10.10 -1.68
C LEU A 59 -6.28 -8.81 -1.51
N ALA A 60 -6.16 -7.88 -2.47
CA ALA A 60 -6.91 -6.65 -2.39
C ALA A 60 -8.42 -6.92 -2.45
N ARG A 61 -8.83 -7.82 -3.33
CA ARG A 61 -10.25 -8.16 -3.45
C ARG A 61 -10.77 -8.87 -2.22
N ARG A 62 -9.96 -9.76 -1.65
CA ARG A 62 -10.42 -10.57 -0.54
C ARG A 62 -10.40 -9.82 0.78
N LEU A 63 -9.37 -9.00 0.98
CA LEU A 63 -9.15 -8.38 2.29
C LEU A 63 -9.48 -6.90 2.33
N LEU A 64 -9.66 -6.26 1.19
CA LEU A 64 -10.05 -4.85 1.08
C LEU A 64 -9.21 -3.95 1.98
N PRO A 65 -7.90 -3.86 1.72
CA PRO A 65 -7.03 -3.03 2.55
C PRO A 65 -7.40 -1.56 2.43
N ASP A 66 -6.94 -0.78 3.38
CA ASP A 66 -7.21 0.66 3.40
C ASP A 66 -6.31 1.43 2.46
N LEU A 67 -5.19 0.84 2.07
CA LEU A 67 -4.25 1.47 1.16
C LEU A 67 -3.34 0.40 0.57
N ILE A 68 -2.90 0.60 -0.65
CA ILE A 68 -1.97 -0.31 -1.33
C ILE A 68 -0.70 0.44 -1.70
N LEU A 69 0.45 -0.12 -1.29
CA LEU A 69 1.75 0.31 -1.78
C LEU A 69 2.14 -0.69 -2.87
N MET A 70 2.29 -0.21 -4.10
CA MET A 70 2.43 -1.07 -5.25
C MET A 70 3.75 -0.81 -5.97
N ASP A 71 4.69 -1.74 -5.86
CA ASP A 71 5.88 -1.68 -6.68
C ASP A 71 5.46 -1.91 -8.13
N ILE A 72 5.91 -1.06 -9.02
CA ILE A 72 5.53 -1.17 -10.42
C ILE A 72 6.25 -2.34 -11.10
N SER A 73 7.47 -2.62 -10.71
CA SER A 73 8.31 -3.61 -11.40
C SER A 73 8.27 -4.96 -10.73
N ILE A 74 7.09 -5.53 -10.56
CA ILE A 74 6.93 -6.82 -9.90
C ILE A 74 6.67 -7.91 -10.96
N PRO A 75 6.95 -9.17 -10.60
CA PRO A 75 6.79 -10.25 -11.58
C PRO A 75 5.34 -10.66 -11.77
N GLU A 76 5.14 -11.53 -12.71
CA GLU A 76 3.86 -12.13 -13.11
C GLU A 76 2.96 -11.08 -13.74
N MET A 77 2.40 -10.23 -12.95
CA MET A 77 1.57 -9.14 -13.41
C MET A 77 2.19 -7.88 -12.83
N ASP A 78 2.60 -6.94 -13.67
CA ASP A 78 3.26 -5.74 -13.17
C ASP A 78 2.26 -4.81 -12.48
N GLY A 79 2.79 -3.81 -11.79
CA GLY A 79 1.96 -2.92 -10.99
C GLY A 79 1.00 -2.06 -11.81
N TRP A 80 1.34 -1.77 -13.08
CA TRP A 80 0.43 -1.03 -13.95
C TRP A 80 -0.83 -1.84 -14.22
N GLU A 81 -0.64 -3.09 -14.59
CA GLU A 81 -1.77 -3.95 -14.93
C GLU A 81 -2.60 -4.25 -13.69
N ALA A 82 -1.94 -4.53 -12.56
CA ALA A 82 -2.66 -4.81 -11.32
C ALA A 82 -3.53 -3.61 -10.94
N THR A 83 -2.99 -2.41 -11.03
CA THR A 83 -3.73 -1.20 -10.68
C THR A 83 -4.90 -0.98 -11.61
N ARG A 84 -4.70 -1.21 -12.90
CA ARG A 84 -5.80 -1.08 -13.86
C ARG A 84 -6.95 -2.02 -13.49
N ILE A 85 -6.62 -3.27 -13.16
CA ILE A 85 -7.64 -4.25 -12.79
C ILE A 85 -8.36 -3.81 -11.52
N LEU A 86 -7.62 -3.33 -10.53
CA LEU A 86 -8.24 -2.91 -9.27
C LEU A 86 -9.14 -1.69 -9.46
N ARG A 87 -8.78 -0.79 -10.37
CA ARG A 87 -9.61 0.40 -10.64
C ARG A 87 -10.88 0.05 -11.39
N GLU A 88 -10.88 -1.05 -12.13
CA GLU A 88 -12.08 -1.48 -12.85
C GLU A 88 -13.03 -2.29 -11.99
N ASP A 89 -12.59 -2.73 -10.84
CA ASP A 89 -13.41 -3.54 -9.93
C ASP A 89 -14.12 -2.63 -8.94
N PRO A 90 -15.46 -2.65 -8.90
CA PRO A 90 -16.20 -1.76 -8.00
C PRO A 90 -15.83 -1.90 -6.53
N THR A 91 -15.35 -3.08 -6.10
CA THR A 91 -15.04 -3.28 -4.69
C THR A 91 -13.69 -2.70 -4.30
N THR A 92 -12.78 -2.50 -5.27
CA THR A 92 -11.42 -2.03 -4.96
C THR A 92 -11.09 -0.69 -5.59
N ARG A 93 -11.95 -0.17 -6.44
CA ARG A 93 -11.59 1.00 -7.24
C ARG A 93 -11.33 2.27 -6.44
N ASP A 94 -11.80 2.33 -5.20
CA ASP A 94 -11.59 3.53 -4.39
C ASP A 94 -10.45 3.40 -3.40
N ILE A 95 -9.75 2.28 -3.38
CA ILE A 95 -8.62 2.11 -2.48
C ILE A 95 -7.45 2.95 -2.98
N PRO A 96 -6.86 3.80 -2.13
CA PRO A 96 -5.68 4.55 -2.57
C PRO A 96 -4.53 3.62 -2.90
N ILE A 97 -3.89 3.84 -4.03
CA ILE A 97 -2.76 3.02 -4.48
C ILE A 97 -1.58 3.95 -4.74
N ILE A 98 -0.49 3.74 -4.01
CA ILE A 98 0.73 4.52 -4.15
C ILE A 98 1.73 3.69 -4.93
N ALA A 99 2.21 4.23 -6.05
CA ALA A 99 3.19 3.54 -6.87
C ALA A 99 4.58 3.71 -6.29
N LEU A 100 5.34 2.62 -6.24
CA LEU A 100 6.75 2.64 -5.88
C LEU A 100 7.52 2.29 -7.16
N THR A 101 8.44 3.13 -7.57
CA THR A 101 9.09 2.91 -8.85
C THR A 101 10.55 3.33 -8.82
N ALA A 102 11.37 2.62 -9.57
CA ALA A 102 12.77 2.98 -9.76
C ALA A 102 12.94 4.09 -10.81
N HIS A 103 11.85 4.45 -11.50
CA HIS A 103 11.90 5.42 -12.59
C HIS A 103 11.06 6.62 -12.25
N ALA A 104 11.66 7.81 -12.29
CA ALA A 104 10.98 9.04 -11.90
C ALA A 104 10.86 10.02 -13.06
N LEU A 105 10.70 9.53 -14.27
CA LEU A 105 10.59 10.40 -15.43
C LEU A 105 9.18 11.00 -15.50
N ALA A 106 9.09 12.16 -16.12
CA ALA A 106 7.81 12.85 -16.22
C ALA A 106 6.74 11.99 -16.91
N ASP A 107 7.13 11.27 -17.95
CA ASP A 107 6.20 10.41 -18.67
C ASP A 107 5.63 9.32 -17.75
N ASP A 108 6.47 8.80 -16.86
CA ASP A 108 6.02 7.77 -15.94
C ASP A 108 5.00 8.30 -14.96
N ARG A 109 5.16 9.55 -14.53
CA ARG A 109 4.19 10.15 -13.64
C ARG A 109 2.85 10.37 -14.31
N GLU A 110 2.87 10.83 -15.56
CA GLU A 110 1.64 10.99 -16.32
C GLU A 110 0.95 9.65 -16.52
N ARG A 111 1.73 8.64 -16.86
CA ARG A 111 1.19 7.30 -17.03
C ARG A 111 0.59 6.78 -15.73
N ALA A 112 1.26 7.02 -14.62
CA ALA A 112 0.77 6.58 -13.32
C ALA A 112 -0.57 7.21 -13.00
N SER A 113 -0.70 8.50 -13.26
CA SER A 113 -1.95 9.20 -13.04
C SER A 113 -3.05 8.65 -13.93
N ALA A 114 -2.73 8.43 -15.20
CA ALA A 114 -3.73 7.94 -16.17
C ALA A 114 -4.23 6.55 -15.83
N VAL A 115 -3.36 5.69 -15.30
CA VAL A 115 -3.74 4.34 -14.93
C VAL A 115 -4.57 4.32 -13.65
N GLY A 116 -4.37 5.31 -12.79
CA GLY A 116 -5.19 5.41 -11.59
C GLY A 116 -4.44 5.34 -10.28
N PHE A 117 -3.12 5.53 -10.31
CA PHE A 117 -2.38 5.62 -9.04
C PHE A 117 -2.74 6.90 -8.33
N THR A 118 -2.85 6.81 -7.01
CA THR A 118 -3.17 7.98 -6.18
C THR A 118 -1.94 8.85 -5.99
N ALA A 119 -0.78 8.23 -5.82
CA ALA A 119 0.46 8.94 -5.59
C ALA A 119 1.61 8.09 -6.14
N TYR A 120 2.81 8.63 -6.06
CA TYR A 120 3.94 8.07 -6.79
C TYR A 120 5.21 8.38 -5.99
N LEU A 121 5.96 7.37 -5.63
CA LEU A 121 7.21 7.52 -4.90
C LEU A 121 8.34 6.89 -5.71
N ALA A 122 9.41 7.66 -5.91
CA ALA A 122 10.57 7.18 -6.66
C ALA A 122 11.58 6.55 -5.72
N LYS A 123 12.07 5.37 -6.06
CA LYS A 123 13.12 4.70 -5.29
C LYS A 123 14.46 5.36 -5.58
N PRO A 124 15.37 5.36 -4.65
CA PRO A 124 15.24 4.77 -3.31
C PRO A 124 14.40 5.65 -2.40
N ILE A 125 13.57 5.03 -1.58
CA ILE A 125 12.65 5.76 -0.74
C ILE A 125 13.02 5.54 0.71
N GLU A 126 13.16 6.63 1.47
CA GLU A 126 13.41 6.49 2.88
C GLU A 126 12.18 5.95 3.59
N PRO A 127 12.37 5.08 4.58
CA PRO A 127 11.21 4.51 5.27
C PRO A 127 10.26 5.56 5.84
N ARG A 128 10.80 6.70 6.32
CA ARG A 128 9.94 7.76 6.82
C ARG A 128 9.05 8.34 5.74
N ALA A 129 9.56 8.43 4.53
CA ALA A 129 8.78 8.97 3.43
C ALA A 129 7.63 8.04 3.08
N VAL A 130 7.85 6.73 3.18
CA VAL A 130 6.78 5.76 2.96
C VAL A 130 5.67 5.98 3.99
N VAL A 131 6.05 6.08 5.27
CA VAL A 131 5.07 6.27 6.33
C VAL A 131 4.30 7.58 6.13
N ALA A 132 5.00 8.64 5.76
CA ALA A 132 4.37 9.95 5.57
C ALA A 132 3.33 9.89 4.46
N GLU A 133 3.66 9.22 3.36
CA GLU A 133 2.70 9.11 2.27
C GLU A 133 1.52 8.21 2.63
N VAL A 134 1.77 7.14 3.35
CA VAL A 134 0.66 6.30 3.81
C VAL A 134 -0.28 7.09 4.69
N ARG A 135 0.26 7.84 5.65
CA ARG A 135 -0.57 8.65 6.52
C ARG A 135 -1.36 9.71 5.75
N ARG A 136 -0.75 10.25 4.71
CA ARG A 136 -1.40 11.29 3.93
C ARG A 136 -2.64 10.78 3.20
N TRP A 137 -2.58 9.56 2.69
CA TRP A 137 -3.63 9.08 1.81
C TRP A 137 -4.55 8.03 2.43
N ILE A 138 -4.13 7.39 3.51
CA ILE A 138 -4.95 6.34 4.08
C ILE A 138 -6.23 6.96 4.63
N GLY A 139 -7.34 6.31 4.41
CA GLY A 139 -8.62 6.87 4.82
C GLY A 139 -9.26 7.78 3.80
N MET A 140 -8.52 8.14 2.73
CA MET A 140 -9.10 8.93 1.67
C MET A 140 -9.45 8.04 0.51
N GLY A 141 -10.51 8.32 -0.17
CA GLY A 141 -10.82 7.58 -1.38
C GLY A 141 -9.84 7.92 -2.48
N ALA A 142 -9.69 7.01 -3.44
CA ALA A 142 -8.74 7.20 -4.52
C ALA A 142 -8.97 8.47 -5.29
N GLY A 143 -10.20 8.92 -5.39
CA GLY A 143 -10.51 10.13 -6.13
C GLY A 143 -10.38 11.41 -5.35
N ALA A 144 -9.99 11.33 -4.08
CA ALA A 144 -9.88 12.54 -3.28
C ALA A 144 -8.71 13.36 -3.75
N PRO A 145 -8.90 14.67 -3.94
CA PRO A 145 -7.78 15.49 -4.37
C PRO A 145 -6.81 15.65 -3.24
N PRO A 146 -5.58 15.85 -3.55
CA PRO A 146 -4.58 16.13 -2.55
C PRO A 146 -4.96 17.43 -1.92
N ALA A 147 -5.29 17.33 -0.73
CA ALA A 147 -5.73 18.49 -0.06
C ALA A 147 -4.71 19.49 -0.20
N ALA A 148 -5.04 20.45 -0.58
CA ALA A 148 -4.28 21.52 -0.58
C ALA A 148 -2.98 21.34 -1.05
N THR A 149 -2.74 20.70 -1.65
CA THR A 149 -1.48 20.63 -2.08
C THR A 149 -0.97 21.67 -2.47
#